data_8bfa54d7913793846e7cae00ca9995a9
#
_entry.id   8bfa54d7913793846e7cae00ca9995a9
#
_cell.length_a   1.000
_cell.length_b   1.000
_cell.length_c   1.000
_cell.angle_alpha   90.00
_cell.angle_beta   90.00
_cell.angle_gamma   90.00
#
_symmetry.space_group_name_H-M   'P 1'
#
loop_
_entity.id
_entity.type
_entity.pdbx_description
1 polymer ?
#
loop_
_entity_poly.entity_id
_entity_poly.type
_entity_poly.pdbx_seq_one_letter_code
_entity_poly.pdbx_strand_id
1 'polypeptide(L)'
;MLCGILCALALTTAPMVDRIEEALCARDRLNDAEWSAVPDKAALLEKRAQFKERFRRALGYHAIQRTPLNARSLGVRDYGAFRIEKVLMESAPGEFVAVLVFIPAAGRFAPPYAGFVFIPGHSDNGKAHETYIRTCELGARSGLLSAIYDPLGQGERSQGAGLRCADEHVRIGAYAALLGETTATYMLRDAVRVVDYLASRPDVDSAKIGACGNSGGGTLSAYLMVADDRIRAATPSCYLSSAREHLVPCGPQDSEQNFFDGFSWGFNHAALVLSAGCPVLMNAAAEDVFPVAGSRSTYEIVKTAAARAGMPEGWYELSVAPGPHMMSKIHRERAVAFLLRHLRGEVREVSETENFDFGGDDCTVTPDGEVSRLAGFTSVYEELERKFAAQGVSAEQEARNARGLVIRECGGTDCRDVLATLRGRIVEGERAVLRVGGAAEPGEATATLFAEGPRYVPRTHRSGKLSYYDRRGTDEVVAVDLYMSGRSLVALRAAELLTLAAELRRRTGFAPALVAVGRFATVAKFAVAAQADAFSQTKYLDEPKPFLDALKSRDYLSFADSGALYSGK
;
A
#
# COMPACT_ATOMS: atom_id res chain seq x y z
N MET A 1 12.73 15.87 -15.86
CA MET A 1 11.52 16.03 -16.68
C MET A 1 10.24 16.23 -15.85
N LEU A 2 10.02 15.52 -14.73
CA LEU A 2 8.88 15.81 -13.82
C LEU A 2 8.94 17.22 -13.22
N CYS A 3 10.13 17.73 -12.87
CA CYS A 3 10.32 19.10 -12.38
C CYS A 3 9.86 20.16 -13.41
N GLY A 4 10.06 19.89 -14.71
CA GLY A 4 9.60 20.80 -15.76
C GLY A 4 8.08 20.84 -15.92
N ILE A 5 7.40 19.71 -15.69
CA ILE A 5 5.94 19.63 -15.77
C ILE A 5 5.30 20.34 -14.56
N LEU A 6 5.85 20.18 -13.36
CA LEU A 6 5.40 20.89 -12.16
C LEU A 6 5.64 22.41 -12.25
N CYS A 7 6.74 22.85 -12.86
CA CYS A 7 6.98 24.29 -13.13
C CYS A 7 6.00 24.90 -14.14
N ALA A 8 5.55 24.13 -15.15
CA ALA A 8 4.57 24.61 -16.12
C ALA A 8 3.14 24.71 -15.55
N LEU A 9 2.82 23.88 -14.52
CA LEU A 9 1.52 23.89 -13.83
C LEU A 9 1.42 25.00 -12.76
N ALA A 10 2.52 25.68 -12.45
CA ALA A 10 2.58 26.73 -11.41
C ALA A 10 1.74 27.99 -11.72
N LEU A 11 1.14 28.09 -12.91
CA LEU A 11 0.28 29.21 -13.32
C LEU A 11 -1.21 28.94 -13.07
N THR A 12 -1.61 27.76 -12.58
CA THR A 12 -3.01 27.45 -12.31
C THR A 12 -3.43 27.83 -10.90
N THR A 13 -4.70 28.21 -10.73
CA THR A 13 -5.31 28.49 -9.42
C THR A 13 -5.79 27.24 -8.70
N ALA A 14 -5.49 26.05 -9.25
CA ALA A 14 -5.90 24.77 -8.69
C ALA A 14 -5.20 24.47 -7.35
N PRO A 15 -5.89 23.80 -6.42
CA PRO A 15 -5.29 23.28 -5.19
C PRO A 15 -4.04 22.42 -5.46
N MET A 16 -3.12 22.36 -4.52
CA MET A 16 -1.88 21.58 -4.70
C MET A 16 -2.16 20.09 -4.86
N VAL A 17 -3.13 19.55 -4.13
CA VAL A 17 -3.58 18.15 -4.29
C VAL A 17 -3.87 17.86 -5.77
N ASP A 18 -4.73 18.67 -6.39
CA ASP A 18 -5.13 18.47 -7.78
C ASP A 18 -3.93 18.46 -8.73
N ARG A 19 -2.96 19.37 -8.51
CA ARG A 19 -1.74 19.46 -9.33
C ARG A 19 -0.81 18.26 -9.16
N ILE A 20 -0.66 17.76 -7.93
CA ILE A 20 0.17 16.58 -7.67
C ILE A 20 -0.51 15.35 -8.28
N GLU A 21 -1.80 15.17 -8.06
CA GLU A 21 -2.55 14.06 -8.62
C GLU A 21 -2.59 14.08 -10.16
N GLU A 22 -2.71 15.27 -10.76
CA GLU A 22 -2.60 15.42 -12.22
C GLU A 22 -1.24 14.98 -12.74
N ALA A 23 -0.15 15.33 -12.03
CA ALA A 23 1.20 14.88 -12.38
C ALA A 23 1.36 13.36 -12.22
N LEU A 24 0.81 12.76 -11.16
CA LEU A 24 0.78 11.31 -10.96
C LEU A 24 -0.01 10.61 -12.07
N CYS A 25 -1.19 11.13 -12.41
CA CYS A 25 -2.01 10.62 -13.50
C CYS A 25 -1.34 10.75 -14.88
N ALA A 26 -0.59 11.84 -15.10
CA ALA A 26 0.19 12.01 -16.33
C ALA A 26 1.31 10.95 -16.42
N ARG A 27 1.96 10.64 -15.29
CA ARG A 27 2.97 9.57 -15.25
C ARG A 27 2.36 8.19 -15.45
N ASP A 28 1.19 7.92 -14.86
CA ASP A 28 0.44 6.68 -15.08
C ASP A 28 0.13 6.47 -16.58
N ARG A 29 -0.32 7.53 -17.29
CA ARG A 29 -0.54 7.47 -18.75
C ARG A 29 0.74 7.13 -19.54
N LEU A 30 1.89 7.66 -19.12
CA LEU A 30 3.17 7.32 -19.77
C LEU A 30 3.54 5.86 -19.53
N ASN A 31 3.35 5.35 -18.31
CA ASN A 31 3.58 3.95 -18.00
C ASN A 31 2.66 3.03 -18.83
N ASP A 32 1.38 3.39 -18.95
CA ASP A 32 0.42 2.67 -19.81
C ASP A 32 0.87 2.65 -21.27
N ALA A 33 1.29 3.80 -21.79
CA ALA A 33 1.78 3.91 -23.18
C ALA A 33 3.02 3.03 -23.42
N GLU A 34 3.93 2.99 -22.44
CA GLU A 34 5.13 2.14 -22.53
C GLU A 34 4.78 0.64 -22.55
N TRP A 35 3.78 0.19 -21.78
CA TRP A 35 3.32 -1.20 -21.83
C TRP A 35 2.55 -1.51 -23.13
N SER A 36 1.69 -0.59 -23.56
CA SER A 36 0.96 -0.70 -24.82
C SER A 36 1.86 -0.78 -26.04
N ALA A 37 3.04 -0.15 -25.98
CA ALA A 37 4.00 -0.09 -27.08
C ALA A 37 4.91 -1.32 -27.19
N VAL A 38 4.82 -2.30 -26.28
CA VAL A 38 5.62 -3.55 -26.34
C VAL A 38 5.42 -4.22 -27.70
N PRO A 39 6.50 -4.45 -28.48
CA PRO A 39 6.34 -4.87 -29.87
C PRO A 39 6.14 -6.38 -30.05
N ASP A 40 6.74 -7.19 -29.16
CA ASP A 40 6.79 -8.65 -29.29
C ASP A 40 6.96 -9.36 -27.94
N LYS A 41 7.05 -10.68 -27.97
CA LYS A 41 7.19 -11.53 -26.77
C LYS A 41 8.53 -11.32 -26.06
N ALA A 42 9.62 -11.10 -26.77
CA ALA A 42 10.94 -10.93 -26.16
C ALA A 42 10.98 -9.64 -25.34
N ALA A 43 10.50 -8.54 -25.92
CA ALA A 43 10.38 -7.25 -25.23
C ALA A 43 9.41 -7.31 -24.04
N LEU A 44 8.29 -8.05 -24.17
CA LEU A 44 7.38 -8.28 -23.03
C LEU A 44 8.08 -9.00 -21.88
N LEU A 45 8.81 -10.07 -22.17
CA LEU A 45 9.50 -10.86 -21.13
C LEU A 45 10.61 -10.05 -20.46
N GLU A 46 11.37 -9.27 -21.21
CA GLU A 46 12.39 -8.37 -20.67
C GLU A 46 11.78 -7.30 -19.76
N LYS A 47 10.75 -6.59 -20.23
CA LYS A 47 10.07 -5.55 -19.44
C LYS A 47 9.42 -6.14 -18.18
N ARG A 48 8.82 -7.33 -18.29
CA ARG A 48 8.30 -8.11 -17.17
C ARG A 48 9.37 -8.38 -16.11
N ALA A 49 10.54 -8.89 -16.53
CA ALA A 49 11.63 -9.20 -15.61
C ALA A 49 12.14 -7.95 -14.89
N GLN A 50 12.30 -6.84 -15.61
CA GLN A 50 12.72 -5.56 -15.03
C GLN A 50 11.71 -5.01 -14.03
N PHE A 51 10.42 -5.00 -14.37
CA PHE A 51 9.37 -4.55 -13.46
C PHE A 51 9.27 -5.44 -12.22
N LYS A 52 9.27 -6.76 -12.42
CA LYS A 52 9.19 -7.76 -11.36
C LYS A 52 10.31 -7.60 -10.33
N GLU A 53 11.54 -7.35 -10.78
CA GLU A 53 12.68 -7.15 -9.90
C GLU A 53 12.54 -5.85 -9.08
N ARG A 54 12.13 -4.75 -9.72
CA ARG A 54 11.84 -3.48 -9.02
C ARG A 54 10.73 -3.63 -8.00
N PHE A 55 9.66 -4.32 -8.38
CA PHE A 55 8.50 -4.55 -7.53
C PHE A 55 8.84 -5.45 -6.33
N ARG A 56 9.58 -6.54 -6.55
CA ARG A 56 10.09 -7.40 -5.47
C ARG A 56 10.95 -6.63 -4.47
N ARG A 57 11.78 -5.73 -4.98
CA ARG A 57 12.61 -4.86 -4.13
C ARG A 57 11.76 -3.88 -3.33
N ALA A 58 10.80 -3.21 -3.96
CA ALA A 58 9.89 -2.27 -3.30
C ALA A 58 9.04 -2.94 -2.20
N LEU A 59 8.71 -4.23 -2.37
CA LEU A 59 7.98 -5.04 -1.39
C LEU A 59 8.87 -5.71 -0.33
N GLY A 60 10.19 -5.59 -0.43
CA GLY A 60 11.10 -6.32 0.46
C GLY A 60 11.07 -7.84 0.28
N TYR A 61 10.59 -8.35 -0.87
CA TYR A 61 10.41 -9.80 -1.12
C TYR A 61 11.68 -10.61 -0.88
N HIS A 62 12.84 -10.09 -1.28
CA HIS A 62 14.12 -10.75 -1.11
C HIS A 62 14.59 -10.81 0.35
N ALA A 63 14.04 -9.99 1.22
CA ALA A 63 14.32 -9.97 2.66
C ALA A 63 13.43 -10.92 3.46
N ILE A 64 12.42 -11.54 2.84
CA ILE A 64 11.52 -12.49 3.50
C ILE A 64 12.33 -13.71 3.95
N GLN A 65 12.50 -13.83 5.26
CA GLN A 65 13.20 -14.98 5.85
C GLN A 65 12.28 -16.20 5.85
N ARG A 66 12.83 -17.34 5.39
CA ARG A 66 12.13 -18.63 5.39
C ARG A 66 12.35 -19.37 6.71
N THR A 67 12.02 -18.72 7.82
CA THR A 67 12.04 -19.35 9.15
C THR A 67 11.06 -20.53 9.21
N PRO A 68 11.19 -21.47 10.17
CA PRO A 68 10.22 -22.53 10.38
C PRO A 68 8.80 -21.94 10.51
N LEU A 69 7.83 -22.54 9.81
CA LEU A 69 6.44 -22.10 9.87
C LEU A 69 5.77 -22.42 11.21
N ASN A 70 6.32 -23.37 11.98
CA ASN A 70 5.74 -23.87 13.22
C ASN A 70 4.24 -24.14 13.10
N ALA A 71 3.81 -24.57 11.90
CA ALA A 71 2.41 -24.81 11.57
C ALA A 71 1.83 -25.95 12.40
N ARG A 72 0.73 -25.68 13.09
CA ARG A 72 0.04 -26.64 13.95
C ARG A 72 -1.41 -26.74 13.52
N SER A 73 -1.85 -27.97 13.24
CA SER A 73 -3.28 -28.28 13.08
C SER A 73 -3.95 -28.25 14.45
N LEU A 74 -5.00 -27.48 14.57
CA LEU A 74 -5.80 -27.35 15.81
C LEU A 74 -7.13 -28.09 15.73
N GLY A 75 -7.30 -28.89 14.68
CA GLY A 75 -8.45 -29.76 14.45
C GLY A 75 -9.01 -29.66 13.05
N VAL A 76 -9.72 -30.71 12.66
CA VAL A 76 -10.38 -30.81 11.36
C VAL A 76 -11.87 -31.10 11.61
N ARG A 77 -12.74 -30.35 10.97
CA ARG A 77 -14.18 -30.58 10.95
C ARG A 77 -14.63 -31.05 9.57
N ASP A 78 -15.42 -32.11 9.54
CA ASP A 78 -15.97 -32.67 8.32
C ASP A 78 -17.40 -32.16 8.07
N TYR A 79 -17.63 -31.62 6.87
CA TYR A 79 -18.92 -31.12 6.39
C TYR A 79 -19.49 -32.02 5.28
N GLY A 80 -18.96 -33.24 5.11
CA GLY A 80 -19.37 -34.20 4.10
C GLY A 80 -18.86 -33.87 2.69
N ALA A 81 -19.21 -32.74 2.14
CA ALA A 81 -18.77 -32.29 0.83
C ALA A 81 -17.34 -31.71 0.79
N PHE A 82 -16.81 -31.32 1.92
CA PHE A 82 -15.46 -30.79 2.14
C PHE A 82 -15.13 -30.87 3.64
N ARG A 83 -13.87 -30.62 3.99
CA ARG A 83 -13.40 -30.49 5.37
C ARG A 83 -12.75 -29.15 5.60
N ILE A 84 -12.80 -28.64 6.83
CA ILE A 84 -12.06 -27.43 7.25
C ILE A 84 -11.06 -27.84 8.32
N GLU A 85 -9.79 -27.51 8.07
CA GLU A 85 -8.71 -27.63 9.04
C GLU A 85 -8.35 -26.25 9.58
N LYS A 86 -8.31 -26.11 10.90
CA LYS A 86 -7.82 -24.92 11.59
C LYS A 86 -6.32 -25.03 11.79
N VAL A 87 -5.59 -24.03 11.33
CA VAL A 87 -4.11 -24.02 11.40
C VAL A 87 -3.63 -22.72 12.00
N LEU A 88 -2.73 -22.82 12.96
CA LEU A 88 -1.96 -21.69 13.46
C LEU A 88 -0.51 -21.84 12.99
N MET A 89 0.03 -20.82 12.32
CA MET A 89 1.40 -20.83 11.83
C MET A 89 2.12 -19.51 12.12
N GLU A 90 3.42 -19.48 11.92
CA GLU A 90 4.23 -18.27 12.02
C GLU A 90 4.70 -17.81 10.63
N SER A 91 4.48 -16.53 10.31
CA SER A 91 5.04 -15.90 9.11
C SER A 91 6.46 -15.36 9.33
N ALA A 92 6.74 -14.96 10.56
CA ALA A 92 8.06 -14.64 11.12
C ALA A 92 8.06 -15.08 12.61
N PRO A 93 9.21 -15.14 13.28
CA PRO A 93 9.28 -15.58 14.68
C PRO A 93 8.35 -14.76 15.59
N GLY A 94 7.36 -15.45 16.19
CA GLY A 94 6.34 -14.85 17.04
C GLY A 94 5.21 -14.13 16.30
N GLU A 95 5.27 -14.00 14.99
CA GLU A 95 4.20 -13.42 14.19
C GLU A 95 3.24 -14.50 13.70
N PHE A 96 2.22 -14.75 14.51
CA PHE A 96 1.24 -15.79 14.27
C PHE A 96 0.22 -15.41 13.20
N VAL A 97 -0.13 -16.37 12.34
CA VAL A 97 -1.17 -16.25 11.32
C VAL A 97 -2.19 -17.37 11.50
N ALA A 98 -3.45 -16.99 11.65
CA ALA A 98 -4.58 -17.90 11.76
C ALA A 98 -5.11 -18.24 10.37
N VAL A 99 -5.12 -19.53 10.02
CA VAL A 99 -5.46 -20.04 8.67
C VAL A 99 -6.59 -21.06 8.77
N LEU A 100 -7.53 -21.00 7.83
CA LEU A 100 -8.49 -22.09 7.57
C LEU A 100 -8.13 -22.74 6.25
N VAL A 101 -8.03 -24.06 6.25
CA VAL A 101 -7.78 -24.86 5.05
C VAL A 101 -9.02 -25.63 4.67
N PHE A 102 -9.58 -25.30 3.52
CA PHE A 102 -10.74 -26.01 2.94
C PHE A 102 -10.24 -27.13 2.05
N ILE A 103 -10.51 -28.37 2.45
CA ILE A 103 -9.98 -29.57 1.83
C ILE A 103 -11.11 -30.30 1.09
N PRO A 104 -10.96 -30.64 -0.21
CA PRO A 104 -11.95 -31.43 -0.95
C PRO A 104 -12.28 -32.77 -0.27
N ALA A 105 -13.51 -33.22 -0.42
CA ALA A 105 -13.90 -34.53 0.10
C ALA A 105 -13.12 -35.66 -0.58
N ALA A 106 -12.44 -36.48 0.20
CA ALA A 106 -11.57 -37.57 -0.28
C ALA A 106 -12.31 -38.64 -1.12
N GLY A 107 -13.61 -38.86 -0.87
CA GLY A 107 -14.44 -39.78 -1.65
C GLY A 107 -14.81 -39.24 -3.04
N ARG A 108 -14.62 -37.94 -3.30
CA ARG A 108 -14.97 -37.30 -4.57
C ARG A 108 -13.74 -36.84 -5.37
N PHE A 109 -12.68 -36.46 -4.69
CA PHE A 109 -11.43 -35.99 -5.30
C PHE A 109 -10.23 -36.65 -4.61
N ALA A 110 -9.20 -36.96 -5.38
CA ALA A 110 -7.96 -37.55 -4.87
C ALA A 110 -6.83 -36.52 -4.74
N PRO A 111 -6.05 -36.55 -3.64
CA PRO A 111 -4.83 -35.78 -3.54
C PRO A 111 -3.71 -36.34 -4.47
N PRO A 112 -2.66 -35.56 -4.82
CA PRO A 112 -2.47 -34.18 -4.37
C PRO A 112 -3.40 -33.22 -5.13
N TYR A 113 -3.99 -32.26 -4.38
CA TYR A 113 -4.92 -31.28 -4.91
C TYR A 113 -4.18 -30.09 -5.53
N ALA A 114 -4.65 -29.57 -6.65
CA ALA A 114 -4.38 -28.18 -7.00
C ALA A 114 -5.00 -27.28 -5.92
N GLY A 115 -4.35 -26.17 -5.59
CA GLY A 115 -4.83 -25.31 -4.52
C GLY A 115 -4.71 -23.82 -4.82
N PHE A 116 -5.27 -23.00 -3.94
CA PHE A 116 -5.08 -21.56 -4.01
C PHE A 116 -5.07 -20.91 -2.62
N VAL A 117 -4.37 -19.81 -2.53
CA VAL A 117 -4.46 -18.89 -1.38
C VAL A 117 -5.59 -17.92 -1.65
N PHE A 118 -6.52 -17.80 -0.72
CA PHE A 118 -7.52 -16.74 -0.72
C PHE A 118 -7.12 -15.63 0.25
N ILE A 119 -7.07 -14.41 -0.23
CA ILE A 119 -6.69 -13.23 0.55
C ILE A 119 -7.94 -12.37 0.77
N PRO A 120 -8.39 -12.20 2.03
CA PRO A 120 -9.51 -11.34 2.38
C PRO A 120 -9.27 -9.86 2.06
N GLY A 121 -10.32 -9.17 1.65
CA GLY A 121 -10.36 -7.70 1.64
C GLY A 121 -10.62 -7.16 3.04
N HIS A 122 -10.64 -5.83 3.17
CA HIS A 122 -10.84 -5.16 4.44
C HIS A 122 -12.19 -5.55 5.08
N SER A 123 -12.12 -6.23 6.21
CA SER A 123 -13.27 -6.56 7.04
C SER A 123 -12.83 -6.83 8.47
N ASP A 124 -13.65 -6.43 9.45
CA ASP A 124 -13.33 -6.62 10.87
C ASP A 124 -13.21 -8.10 11.23
N ASN A 125 -13.97 -8.97 10.57
CA ASN A 125 -13.96 -10.41 10.78
C ASN A 125 -13.01 -11.18 9.84
N GLY A 126 -12.23 -10.50 9.01
CA GLY A 126 -11.17 -11.08 8.18
C GLY A 126 -11.58 -12.30 7.38
N LYS A 127 -10.89 -13.44 7.61
CA LYS A 127 -11.17 -14.73 6.95
C LYS A 127 -12.59 -15.27 7.22
N ALA A 128 -13.24 -14.82 8.29
CA ALA A 128 -14.60 -15.23 8.64
C ALA A 128 -15.70 -14.49 7.86
N HIS A 129 -15.33 -13.60 6.92
CA HIS A 129 -16.30 -12.91 6.09
C HIS A 129 -17.00 -13.89 5.15
N GLU A 130 -18.33 -13.88 5.17
CA GLU A 130 -19.17 -14.87 4.47
C GLU A 130 -18.79 -15.06 2.99
N THR A 131 -18.63 -13.98 2.23
CA THR A 131 -18.36 -14.09 0.78
C THR A 131 -16.99 -14.70 0.49
N TYR A 132 -16.02 -14.55 1.40
CA TYR A 132 -14.67 -15.11 1.28
C TYR A 132 -14.66 -16.60 1.57
N ILE A 133 -15.33 -17.00 2.66
CA ILE A 133 -15.52 -18.41 3.02
C ILE A 133 -16.26 -19.16 1.91
N ARG A 134 -17.32 -18.58 1.34
CA ARG A 134 -18.06 -19.17 0.21
C ARG A 134 -17.17 -19.42 -1.01
N THR A 135 -16.17 -18.55 -1.26
CA THR A 135 -15.22 -18.79 -2.35
C THR A 135 -14.36 -20.02 -2.07
N CYS A 136 -13.88 -20.16 -0.84
CA CYS A 136 -13.06 -21.31 -0.43
C CYS A 136 -13.88 -22.62 -0.41
N GLU A 137 -15.10 -22.57 0.09
CA GLU A 137 -16.05 -23.68 0.05
C GLU A 137 -16.31 -24.14 -1.39
N LEU A 138 -16.64 -23.19 -2.29
CA LEU A 138 -16.88 -23.45 -3.70
C LEU A 138 -15.66 -24.10 -4.36
N GLY A 139 -14.46 -23.63 -4.03
CA GLY A 139 -13.19 -24.23 -4.44
C GLY A 139 -13.09 -25.69 -3.99
N ALA A 140 -13.32 -25.96 -2.69
CA ALA A 140 -13.22 -27.32 -2.13
C ALA A 140 -14.27 -28.28 -2.71
N ARG A 141 -15.51 -27.83 -2.86
CA ARG A 141 -16.58 -28.59 -3.54
C ARG A 141 -16.26 -28.87 -5.01
N SER A 142 -15.40 -28.07 -5.59
CA SER A 142 -14.97 -28.17 -6.98
C SER A 142 -13.66 -28.95 -7.16
N GLY A 143 -13.00 -29.37 -6.09
CA GLY A 143 -11.78 -30.18 -6.11
C GLY A 143 -10.48 -29.35 -6.03
N LEU A 144 -10.56 -28.08 -5.60
CA LEU A 144 -9.41 -27.24 -5.28
C LEU A 144 -9.26 -27.12 -3.77
N LEU A 145 -8.08 -27.40 -3.23
CA LEU A 145 -7.79 -27.08 -1.84
C LEU A 145 -7.56 -25.56 -1.71
N SER A 146 -8.11 -24.93 -0.69
CA SER A 146 -7.84 -23.50 -0.48
C SER A 146 -7.40 -23.19 0.95
N ALA A 147 -6.50 -22.24 1.10
CA ALA A 147 -6.12 -21.68 2.38
C ALA A 147 -6.54 -20.19 2.43
N ILE A 148 -7.32 -19.84 3.44
CA ILE A 148 -7.70 -18.47 3.74
C ILE A 148 -7.14 -18.08 5.11
N TYR A 149 -6.61 -16.88 5.24
CA TYR A 149 -5.99 -16.40 6.47
C TYR A 149 -6.46 -14.98 6.80
N ASP A 150 -6.21 -14.53 8.02
CA ASP A 150 -6.46 -13.14 8.39
C ASP A 150 -5.30 -12.25 7.96
N PRO A 151 -5.52 -11.27 7.08
CA PRO A 151 -4.53 -10.24 6.81
C PRO A 151 -4.23 -9.39 8.06
N LEU A 152 -3.10 -8.73 8.04
CA LEU A 152 -2.67 -7.81 9.09
C LEU A 152 -3.79 -6.85 9.50
N GLY A 153 -4.04 -6.70 10.81
CA GLY A 153 -5.08 -5.81 11.35
C GLY A 153 -6.51 -6.30 11.20
N GLN A 154 -6.74 -7.52 10.69
CA GLN A 154 -8.09 -8.06 10.44
C GLN A 154 -8.32 -9.38 11.17
N GLY A 155 -9.59 -9.71 11.45
CA GLY A 155 -9.96 -10.94 12.13
C GLY A 155 -9.14 -11.17 13.39
N GLU A 156 -8.49 -12.35 13.48
CA GLU A 156 -7.62 -12.71 14.60
C GLU A 156 -6.21 -12.09 14.54
N ARG A 157 -5.83 -11.44 13.39
CA ARG A 157 -4.47 -10.89 13.13
C ARG A 157 -4.28 -9.46 13.69
N SER A 158 -4.92 -9.13 14.81
CA SER A 158 -4.74 -7.87 15.53
C SER A 158 -3.28 -7.70 16.00
N GLN A 159 -2.78 -6.47 15.95
CA GLN A 159 -1.43 -6.12 16.41
C GLN A 159 -1.41 -5.57 17.85
N GLY A 160 -2.53 -5.69 18.55
CA GLY A 160 -2.65 -5.25 19.95
C GLY A 160 -2.64 -3.73 20.15
N ALA A 161 -2.79 -2.94 19.08
CA ALA A 161 -2.82 -1.48 19.15
C ALA A 161 -4.25 -0.89 19.27
N GLY A 162 -5.27 -1.75 19.32
CA GLY A 162 -6.67 -1.33 19.36
C GLY A 162 -7.19 -0.76 18.04
N LEU A 163 -6.43 -0.94 16.95
CA LEU A 163 -6.80 -0.52 15.59
C LEU A 163 -7.21 -1.72 14.76
N ARG A 164 -7.93 -1.45 13.68
CA ARG A 164 -8.39 -2.47 12.73
C ARG A 164 -8.28 -1.97 11.28
N CYS A 165 -8.09 -2.92 10.38
CA CYS A 165 -8.09 -2.68 8.92
C CYS A 165 -7.19 -1.51 8.52
N ALA A 166 -7.71 -0.63 7.68
CA ALA A 166 -6.98 0.51 7.13
C ALA A 166 -6.40 1.47 8.18
N ASP A 167 -6.98 1.57 9.39
CA ASP A 167 -6.42 2.42 10.44
C ASP A 167 -5.11 1.84 11.00
N GLU A 168 -5.02 0.52 11.10
CA GLU A 168 -3.78 -0.16 11.46
C GLU A 168 -2.77 -0.09 10.31
N HIS A 169 -3.22 -0.31 9.06
CA HIS A 169 -2.37 -0.25 7.88
C HIS A 169 -1.71 1.11 7.69
N VAL A 170 -2.47 2.19 7.82
CA VAL A 170 -1.93 3.56 7.70
C VAL A 170 -0.92 3.85 8.79
N ARG A 171 -1.17 3.40 10.03
CA ARG A 171 -0.20 3.58 11.12
C ARG A 171 1.09 2.81 10.88
N ILE A 172 0.99 1.53 10.51
CA ILE A 172 2.16 0.70 10.17
C ILE A 172 2.91 1.30 8.98
N GLY A 173 2.18 1.75 7.95
CA GLY A 173 2.77 2.34 6.75
C GLY A 173 3.56 3.61 7.02
N ALA A 174 3.07 4.48 7.92
CA ALA A 174 3.80 5.69 8.32
C ALA A 174 5.14 5.35 8.98
N TYR A 175 5.19 4.31 9.81
CA TYR A 175 6.44 3.83 10.41
C TYR A 175 7.33 3.08 9.41
N ALA A 176 6.74 2.20 8.60
CA ALA A 176 7.46 1.42 7.60
C ALA A 176 8.14 2.32 6.55
N ALA A 177 7.49 3.42 6.15
CA ALA A 177 8.03 4.37 5.19
C ALA A 177 9.38 4.97 5.65
N LEU A 178 9.60 5.14 6.95
CA LEU A 178 10.88 5.61 7.50
C LEU A 178 12.02 4.59 7.36
N LEU A 179 11.67 3.31 7.17
CA LEU A 179 12.61 2.22 6.90
C LEU A 179 12.76 1.92 5.40
N GLY A 180 12.06 2.66 4.54
CA GLY A 180 11.97 2.37 3.12
C GLY A 180 11.12 1.15 2.79
N GLU A 181 10.22 0.77 3.70
CA GLU A 181 9.28 -0.33 3.57
C GLU A 181 7.84 0.21 3.44
N THR A 182 6.89 -0.67 3.20
CA THR A 182 5.46 -0.33 3.12
C THR A 182 4.64 -1.30 3.97
N THR A 183 3.39 -0.99 4.22
CA THR A 183 2.46 -1.97 4.82
C THR A 183 2.39 -3.24 4.00
N ALA A 184 2.43 -3.11 2.66
CA ALA A 184 2.43 -4.26 1.75
C ALA A 184 3.62 -5.22 1.97
N THR A 185 4.76 -4.75 2.48
CA THR A 185 5.92 -5.60 2.82
C THR A 185 5.53 -6.70 3.80
N TYR A 186 4.84 -6.35 4.87
CA TYR A 186 4.40 -7.26 5.93
C TYR A 186 3.25 -8.14 5.49
N MET A 187 2.26 -7.56 4.80
CA MET A 187 1.09 -8.29 4.30
C MET A 187 1.47 -9.29 3.21
N LEU A 188 2.39 -8.94 2.30
CA LEU A 188 2.88 -9.87 1.29
C LEU A 188 3.70 -10.99 1.92
N ARG A 189 4.50 -10.70 2.95
CA ARG A 189 5.22 -11.73 3.70
C ARG A 189 4.26 -12.80 4.20
N ASP A 190 3.17 -12.40 4.87
CA ASP A 190 2.17 -13.35 5.36
C ASP A 190 1.60 -14.20 4.20
N ALA A 191 1.23 -13.58 3.08
CA ALA A 191 0.73 -14.30 1.89
C ALA A 191 1.75 -15.31 1.35
N VAL A 192 3.00 -14.92 1.20
CA VAL A 192 4.11 -15.78 0.73
C VAL A 192 4.33 -16.95 1.68
N ARG A 193 4.22 -16.72 3.00
CA ARG A 193 4.39 -17.78 4.00
C ARG A 193 3.21 -18.77 4.02
N VAL A 194 2.00 -18.30 3.70
CA VAL A 194 0.86 -19.20 3.47
C VAL A 194 1.06 -20.04 2.19
N VAL A 195 1.69 -19.48 1.14
CA VAL A 195 2.11 -20.28 -0.03
C VAL A 195 3.17 -21.31 0.35
N ASP A 196 4.15 -20.96 1.22
CA ASP A 196 5.13 -21.92 1.75
C ASP A 196 4.43 -23.07 2.48
N TYR A 197 3.44 -22.76 3.30
CA TYR A 197 2.66 -23.75 4.02
C TYR A 197 1.90 -24.69 3.04
N LEU A 198 1.18 -24.14 2.06
CA LEU A 198 0.49 -24.96 1.05
C LEU A 198 1.47 -25.84 0.27
N ALA A 199 2.59 -25.30 -0.15
CA ALA A 199 3.61 -26.05 -0.90
C ALA A 199 4.29 -27.16 -0.08
N SER A 200 4.28 -27.06 1.25
CA SER A 200 4.83 -28.08 2.16
C SER A 200 3.86 -29.21 2.48
N ARG A 201 2.59 -29.07 2.15
CA ARG A 201 1.56 -30.07 2.45
C ARG A 201 1.65 -31.28 1.51
N PRO A 202 1.59 -32.51 2.02
CA PRO A 202 1.66 -33.73 1.19
C PRO A 202 0.41 -33.94 0.32
N ASP A 203 -0.71 -33.29 0.68
CA ASP A 203 -1.98 -33.37 -0.04
C ASP A 203 -2.16 -32.25 -1.09
N VAL A 204 -1.13 -31.38 -1.31
CA VAL A 204 -1.15 -30.29 -2.29
C VAL A 204 -0.13 -30.53 -3.40
N ASP A 205 -0.53 -30.34 -4.64
CA ASP A 205 0.38 -30.24 -5.78
C ASP A 205 1.03 -28.86 -5.79
N SER A 206 2.26 -28.77 -5.29
CA SER A 206 3.02 -27.52 -5.18
C SER A 206 3.30 -26.83 -6.53
N ALA A 207 3.17 -27.55 -7.65
CA ALA A 207 3.28 -26.99 -8.99
C ALA A 207 1.97 -26.34 -9.49
N LYS A 208 0.88 -26.42 -8.71
CA LYS A 208 -0.48 -26.00 -9.10
C LYS A 208 -1.13 -25.13 -8.02
N ILE A 209 -0.45 -24.07 -7.61
CA ILE A 209 -0.96 -23.12 -6.61
C ILE A 209 -1.40 -21.82 -7.30
N GLY A 210 -2.63 -21.38 -7.00
CA GLY A 210 -3.19 -20.11 -7.46
C GLY A 210 -3.31 -19.06 -6.36
N ALA A 211 -3.70 -17.86 -6.76
CA ALA A 211 -4.03 -16.77 -5.85
C ALA A 211 -5.41 -16.17 -6.19
N CYS A 212 -6.19 -15.90 -5.16
CA CYS A 212 -7.51 -15.28 -5.27
C CYS A 212 -7.69 -14.29 -4.12
N GLY A 213 -8.43 -13.23 -4.32
CA GLY A 213 -8.74 -12.29 -3.24
C GLY A 213 -9.61 -11.13 -3.73
N ASN A 214 -10.17 -10.38 -2.78
CA ASN A 214 -11.09 -9.27 -3.07
C ASN A 214 -10.64 -7.98 -2.39
N SER A 215 -10.80 -6.82 -3.05
CA SER A 215 -10.47 -5.51 -2.48
C SER A 215 -8.99 -5.44 -2.06
N GLY A 216 -8.66 -5.14 -0.81
CA GLY A 216 -7.28 -5.26 -0.28
C GLY A 216 -6.68 -6.64 -0.51
N GLY A 217 -7.48 -7.71 -0.46
CA GLY A 217 -7.05 -9.06 -0.85
C GLY A 217 -6.84 -9.20 -2.36
N GLY A 218 -7.61 -8.47 -3.18
CA GLY A 218 -7.37 -8.33 -4.61
C GLY A 218 -6.03 -7.64 -4.90
N THR A 219 -5.70 -6.61 -4.13
CA THR A 219 -4.41 -5.94 -4.14
C THR A 219 -3.27 -6.94 -3.88
N LEU A 220 -3.35 -7.66 -2.77
CA LEU A 220 -2.30 -8.61 -2.38
C LEU A 220 -2.24 -9.83 -3.32
N SER A 221 -3.36 -10.27 -3.90
CA SER A 221 -3.35 -11.31 -4.93
C SER A 221 -2.62 -10.84 -6.19
N ALA A 222 -2.83 -9.58 -6.58
CA ALA A 222 -2.11 -8.97 -7.70
C ALA A 222 -0.62 -8.79 -7.40
N TYR A 223 -0.26 -8.51 -6.16
CA TYR A 223 1.16 -8.43 -5.75
C TYR A 223 1.82 -9.81 -5.69
N LEU A 224 1.12 -10.79 -5.12
CA LEU A 224 1.61 -12.15 -4.98
C LEU A 224 1.87 -12.82 -6.33
N MET A 225 0.98 -12.64 -7.34
CA MET A 225 1.18 -13.18 -8.68
C MET A 225 2.39 -12.61 -9.42
N VAL A 226 2.83 -11.41 -9.06
CA VAL A 226 4.05 -10.79 -9.60
C VAL A 226 5.28 -11.21 -8.79
N ALA A 227 5.15 -11.23 -7.45
CA ALA A 227 6.29 -11.46 -6.57
C ALA A 227 6.71 -12.93 -6.46
N ASP A 228 5.77 -13.87 -6.50
CA ASP A 228 6.04 -15.29 -6.25
C ASP A 228 5.77 -16.16 -7.49
N ASP A 229 6.83 -16.73 -8.06
CA ASP A 229 6.78 -17.55 -9.29
C ASP A 229 6.02 -18.87 -9.13
N ARG A 230 5.69 -19.27 -7.90
CA ARG A 230 4.89 -20.47 -7.62
C ARG A 230 3.41 -20.27 -7.93
N ILE A 231 2.96 -19.03 -8.08
CA ILE A 231 1.57 -18.74 -8.47
C ILE A 231 1.39 -19.03 -9.95
N ARG A 232 0.49 -19.95 -10.25
CA ARG A 232 0.23 -20.48 -11.59
C ARG A 232 -1.06 -19.99 -12.23
N ALA A 233 -1.95 -19.36 -11.46
CA ALA A 233 -3.13 -18.64 -11.93
C ALA A 233 -3.56 -17.64 -10.86
N ALA A 234 -4.09 -16.49 -11.24
CA ALA A 234 -4.53 -15.47 -10.30
C ALA A 234 -5.86 -14.85 -10.68
N THR A 235 -6.67 -14.56 -9.66
CA THR A 235 -8.01 -13.97 -9.84
C THR A 235 -8.22 -12.79 -8.87
N PRO A 236 -7.44 -11.69 -8.99
CA PRO A 236 -7.67 -10.48 -8.21
C PRO A 236 -9.04 -9.87 -8.53
N SER A 237 -9.83 -9.61 -7.49
CA SER A 237 -11.18 -9.07 -7.60
C SER A 237 -11.30 -7.69 -6.97
N CYS A 238 -12.03 -6.77 -7.61
CA CYS A 238 -12.36 -5.43 -7.11
C CYS A 238 -11.14 -4.61 -6.66
N TYR A 239 -10.09 -4.59 -7.49
CA TYR A 239 -8.88 -3.81 -7.25
C TYR A 239 -8.30 -3.25 -8.55
N LEU A 240 -8.03 -4.12 -9.55
CA LEU A 240 -7.35 -3.72 -10.78
C LEU A 240 -8.21 -2.71 -11.57
N SER A 241 -7.81 -1.46 -11.52
CA SER A 241 -8.43 -0.32 -12.20
C SER A 241 -7.33 0.49 -12.92
N SER A 242 -7.26 1.81 -12.73
CA SER A 242 -6.12 2.64 -13.10
C SER A 242 -5.99 3.79 -12.12
N ALA A 243 -4.78 4.28 -11.92
CA ALA A 243 -4.55 5.38 -10.98
C ALA A 243 -5.35 6.63 -11.36
N ARG A 244 -5.40 6.99 -12.64
CA ARG A 244 -6.13 8.18 -13.12
C ARG A 244 -7.64 8.12 -12.89
N GLU A 245 -8.22 6.92 -12.88
CA GLU A 245 -9.66 6.75 -12.71
C GLU A 245 -10.09 6.75 -11.25
N HIS A 246 -9.20 6.39 -10.32
CA HIS A 246 -9.56 6.34 -8.91
C HIS A 246 -8.88 7.40 -8.04
N LEU A 247 -7.64 7.83 -8.35
CA LEU A 247 -6.91 8.79 -7.53
C LEU A 247 -7.65 10.12 -7.43
N VAL A 248 -8.09 10.68 -8.56
CA VAL A 248 -8.80 11.97 -8.60
C VAL A 248 -10.15 11.91 -7.87
N PRO A 249 -11.05 10.93 -8.12
CA PRO A 249 -12.34 10.89 -7.44
C PRO A 249 -12.31 10.32 -6.03
N CYS A 250 -11.33 9.48 -5.69
CA CYS A 250 -11.30 8.73 -4.43
C CYS A 250 -10.08 9.02 -3.55
N GLY A 251 -9.06 9.72 -4.07
CA GLY A 251 -7.81 9.97 -3.36
C GLY A 251 -6.89 8.77 -3.25
N PRO A 252 -5.74 8.93 -2.54
CA PRO A 252 -4.85 7.83 -2.22
C PRO A 252 -5.60 6.72 -1.49
N GLN A 253 -5.31 5.48 -1.88
CA GLN A 253 -5.95 4.32 -1.29
C GLN A 253 -5.21 3.87 -0.03
N ASP A 254 -5.61 2.74 0.56
CA ASP A 254 -4.98 2.22 1.76
C ASP A 254 -3.46 2.05 1.60
N SER A 255 -2.76 2.10 2.70
CA SER A 255 -1.31 2.21 2.79
C SER A 255 -0.56 1.05 2.09
N GLU A 256 -1.17 -0.13 1.97
CA GLU A 256 -0.58 -1.23 1.20
C GLU A 256 -0.53 -0.96 -0.31
N GLN A 257 -1.23 0.06 -0.80
CA GLN A 257 -1.26 0.42 -2.22
C GLN A 257 -0.30 1.55 -2.59
N ASN A 258 0.33 2.18 -1.61
CA ASN A 258 1.15 3.35 -1.80
C ASN A 258 2.65 2.99 -1.72
N PHE A 259 3.38 3.22 -2.81
CA PHE A 259 4.82 2.99 -2.90
C PHE A 259 5.58 4.30 -3.06
N PHE A 260 6.70 4.44 -2.34
CA PHE A 260 7.58 5.57 -2.54
C PHE A 260 8.05 5.65 -3.99
N ASP A 261 7.85 6.81 -4.61
CA ASP A 261 8.20 7.08 -6.02
C ASP A 261 7.61 6.07 -7.01
N GLY A 262 6.51 5.41 -6.64
CA GLY A 262 5.93 4.26 -7.35
C GLY A 262 5.69 4.54 -8.84
N PHE A 263 5.08 5.67 -9.14
CA PHE A 263 4.77 6.05 -10.52
C PHE A 263 6.03 6.29 -11.35
N SER A 264 7.13 6.78 -10.77
CA SER A 264 8.38 7.05 -11.50
C SER A 264 9.12 5.77 -11.90
N TRP A 265 9.08 4.73 -11.07
CA TRP A 265 9.70 3.45 -11.45
C TRP A 265 8.76 2.50 -12.19
N GLY A 266 7.55 2.97 -12.53
CA GLY A 266 6.64 2.28 -13.45
C GLY A 266 5.55 1.45 -12.79
N PHE A 267 5.27 1.65 -11.47
CA PHE A 267 4.15 1.00 -10.81
C PHE A 267 2.82 1.48 -11.42
N ASN A 268 2.07 0.55 -11.97
CA ASN A 268 0.67 0.74 -12.37
C ASN A 268 -0.04 -0.62 -12.51
N HIS A 269 -1.35 -0.61 -12.69
CA HIS A 269 -2.15 -1.83 -12.72
C HIS A 269 -1.93 -2.67 -13.99
N ALA A 270 -1.68 -2.07 -15.14
CA ALA A 270 -1.32 -2.81 -16.36
C ALA A 270 0.03 -3.52 -16.20
N ALA A 271 1.01 -2.86 -15.54
CA ALA A 271 2.30 -3.45 -15.22
C ALA A 271 2.16 -4.69 -14.32
N LEU A 272 1.28 -4.64 -13.31
CA LEU A 272 1.01 -5.80 -12.45
C LEU A 272 0.50 -6.99 -13.27
N VAL A 273 -0.51 -6.78 -14.10
CA VAL A 273 -1.12 -7.86 -14.90
C VAL A 273 -0.12 -8.43 -15.92
N LEU A 274 0.55 -7.58 -16.67
CA LEU A 274 1.51 -7.99 -17.71
C LEU A 274 2.78 -8.60 -17.11
N SER A 275 3.11 -8.28 -15.85
CA SER A 275 4.27 -8.84 -15.16
C SER A 275 3.97 -10.13 -14.42
N ALA A 276 2.71 -10.53 -14.29
CA ALA A 276 2.36 -11.86 -13.81
C ALA A 276 2.95 -12.94 -14.73
N GLY A 277 3.58 -13.94 -14.13
CA GLY A 277 4.10 -15.11 -14.84
C GLY A 277 3.05 -16.18 -15.16
N CYS A 278 1.78 -15.88 -14.92
CA CYS A 278 0.65 -16.82 -14.96
C CYS A 278 -0.58 -16.19 -15.63
N PRO A 279 -1.60 -16.99 -15.98
CA PRO A 279 -2.90 -16.50 -16.40
C PRO A 279 -3.58 -15.65 -15.32
N VAL A 280 -4.27 -14.57 -15.72
CA VAL A 280 -4.92 -13.63 -14.82
C VAL A 280 -6.35 -13.34 -15.24
N LEU A 281 -7.30 -13.52 -14.32
CA LEU A 281 -8.67 -13.03 -14.44
C LEU A 281 -8.83 -11.75 -13.59
N MET A 282 -8.98 -10.62 -14.24
CA MET A 282 -9.38 -9.37 -13.59
C MET A 282 -10.87 -9.39 -13.32
N ASN A 283 -11.29 -9.51 -12.06
CA ASN A 283 -12.69 -9.40 -11.66
C ASN A 283 -13.00 -7.96 -11.22
N ALA A 284 -14.01 -7.33 -11.82
CA ALA A 284 -14.44 -5.98 -11.50
C ALA A 284 -15.95 -5.92 -11.24
N ALA A 285 -16.39 -5.03 -10.36
CA ALA A 285 -17.80 -4.74 -10.17
C ALA A 285 -18.19 -3.47 -10.96
N ALA A 286 -19.40 -3.46 -11.51
CA ALA A 286 -19.86 -2.36 -12.36
C ALA A 286 -20.02 -1.03 -11.59
N GLU A 287 -20.34 -1.12 -10.29
CA GLU A 287 -20.59 0.02 -9.41
C GLU A 287 -19.52 0.10 -8.28
N ASP A 288 -18.30 -0.31 -8.61
CA ASP A 288 -17.18 -0.40 -7.67
C ASP A 288 -16.72 0.99 -7.19
N VAL A 289 -16.07 1.02 -6.02
CA VAL A 289 -15.27 2.17 -5.55
C VAL A 289 -13.99 2.33 -6.40
N PHE A 290 -13.48 1.23 -6.95
CA PHE A 290 -12.49 1.24 -8.02
C PHE A 290 -13.21 1.33 -9.36
N PRO A 291 -13.23 2.49 -10.04
CA PRO A 291 -14.08 2.70 -11.20
C PRO A 291 -13.84 1.65 -12.29
N VAL A 292 -14.90 1.01 -12.74
CA VAL A 292 -14.85 -0.04 -13.78
C VAL A 292 -14.29 0.49 -15.11
N ALA A 293 -14.38 1.79 -15.36
CA ALA A 293 -13.74 2.44 -16.51
C ALA A 293 -12.22 2.21 -16.51
N GLY A 294 -11.59 2.31 -15.32
CA GLY A 294 -10.16 2.02 -15.15
C GLY A 294 -9.83 0.55 -15.39
N SER A 295 -10.67 -0.39 -14.90
CA SER A 295 -10.49 -1.82 -15.17
C SER A 295 -10.56 -2.13 -16.67
N ARG A 296 -11.50 -1.53 -17.39
CA ARG A 296 -11.64 -1.68 -18.84
C ARG A 296 -10.45 -1.08 -19.58
N SER A 297 -10.02 0.14 -19.22
CA SER A 297 -8.87 0.78 -19.88
C SER A 297 -7.57 0.01 -19.64
N THR A 298 -7.34 -0.46 -18.43
CA THR A 298 -6.20 -1.33 -18.10
C THR A 298 -6.23 -2.64 -18.89
N TYR A 299 -7.41 -3.27 -18.98
CA TYR A 299 -7.55 -4.50 -19.77
C TYR A 299 -7.26 -4.30 -21.26
N GLU A 300 -7.67 -3.19 -21.87
CA GLU A 300 -7.35 -2.89 -23.28
C GLU A 300 -5.84 -2.72 -23.52
N ILE A 301 -5.11 -2.14 -22.56
CA ILE A 301 -3.64 -2.07 -22.60
C ILE A 301 -3.05 -3.48 -22.54
N VAL A 302 -3.50 -4.29 -21.58
CA VAL A 302 -3.06 -5.68 -21.38
C VAL A 302 -3.33 -6.50 -22.63
N LYS A 303 -4.54 -6.43 -23.17
CA LYS A 303 -4.95 -7.14 -24.39
C LYS A 303 -4.10 -6.75 -25.60
N THR A 304 -3.83 -5.45 -25.76
CA THR A 304 -2.98 -4.94 -26.86
C THR A 304 -1.56 -5.49 -26.77
N ALA A 305 -0.93 -5.40 -25.61
CA ALA A 305 0.42 -5.92 -25.37
C ALA A 305 0.47 -7.45 -25.52
N ALA A 306 -0.52 -8.15 -24.99
CA ALA A 306 -0.63 -9.60 -25.08
C ALA A 306 -0.77 -10.09 -26.53
N ALA A 307 -1.60 -9.41 -27.34
CA ALA A 307 -1.78 -9.74 -28.74
C ALA A 307 -0.49 -9.58 -29.55
N ARG A 308 0.24 -8.47 -29.37
CA ARG A 308 1.55 -8.24 -30.00
C ARG A 308 2.60 -9.25 -29.58
N ALA A 309 2.56 -9.66 -28.30
CA ALA A 309 3.46 -10.68 -27.77
C ALA A 309 3.06 -12.12 -28.12
N GLY A 310 1.96 -12.34 -28.84
CA GLY A 310 1.48 -13.68 -29.16
C GLY A 310 1.15 -14.52 -27.94
N MET A 311 0.62 -13.88 -26.88
CA MET A 311 0.16 -14.62 -25.69
C MET A 311 -1.08 -15.46 -26.02
N PRO A 312 -1.25 -16.62 -25.37
CA PRO A 312 -2.40 -17.48 -25.62
C PRO A 312 -3.73 -16.76 -25.36
N GLU A 313 -4.76 -17.09 -26.13
CA GLU A 313 -6.12 -16.65 -25.85
C GLU A 313 -6.56 -17.13 -24.47
N GLY A 314 -7.30 -16.28 -23.73
CA GLY A 314 -7.73 -16.60 -22.37
C GLY A 314 -6.62 -16.55 -21.31
N TRP A 315 -5.41 -16.07 -21.66
CA TRP A 315 -4.35 -15.86 -20.66
C TRP A 315 -4.65 -14.68 -19.75
N TYR A 316 -5.20 -13.62 -20.31
CA TYR A 316 -5.71 -12.46 -19.56
C TYR A 316 -7.18 -12.27 -19.88
N GLU A 317 -8.00 -12.20 -18.85
CA GLU A 317 -9.45 -12.00 -18.97
C GLU A 317 -9.94 -10.88 -18.07
N LEU A 318 -11.01 -10.21 -18.49
CA LEU A 318 -11.76 -9.29 -17.67
C LEU A 318 -13.19 -9.81 -17.50
N SER A 319 -13.63 -9.92 -16.26
CA SER A 319 -15.03 -10.19 -15.91
C SER A 319 -15.59 -9.00 -15.16
N VAL A 320 -16.71 -8.47 -15.63
CA VAL A 320 -17.43 -7.38 -14.95
C VAL A 320 -18.76 -7.91 -14.44
N ALA A 321 -18.93 -7.98 -13.12
CA ALA A 321 -20.20 -8.35 -12.52
C ALA A 321 -21.04 -7.10 -12.22
N PRO A 322 -22.38 -7.17 -12.33
CA PRO A 322 -23.25 -6.10 -11.87
C PRO A 322 -23.17 -5.94 -10.34
N GLY A 323 -23.45 -4.72 -9.86
CA GLY A 323 -23.51 -4.40 -8.43
C GLY A 323 -22.28 -3.71 -7.87
N PRO A 324 -22.30 -3.47 -6.54
CA PRO A 324 -21.32 -2.67 -5.84
C PRO A 324 -20.02 -3.44 -5.55
N HIS A 325 -19.08 -2.75 -4.89
CA HIS A 325 -17.81 -3.30 -4.41
C HIS A 325 -18.00 -4.51 -3.47
N MET A 326 -17.88 -5.72 -4.01
CA MET A 326 -17.99 -6.96 -3.24
C MET A 326 -17.53 -8.18 -4.05
N MET A 327 -17.14 -9.24 -3.33
CA MET A 327 -16.95 -10.58 -3.94
C MET A 327 -18.31 -11.24 -4.19
N SER A 328 -18.98 -10.83 -5.27
CA SER A 328 -20.31 -11.32 -5.63
C SER A 328 -20.29 -12.81 -6.02
N LYS A 329 -21.45 -13.45 -6.07
CA LYS A 329 -21.60 -14.84 -6.56
C LYS A 329 -20.95 -15.03 -7.93
N ILE A 330 -21.17 -14.10 -8.85
CA ILE A 330 -20.58 -14.14 -10.20
C ILE A 330 -19.04 -14.11 -10.12
N HIS A 331 -18.47 -13.28 -9.27
CA HIS A 331 -17.02 -13.21 -9.08
C HIS A 331 -16.47 -14.53 -8.52
N ARG A 332 -17.14 -15.14 -7.54
CA ARG A 332 -16.71 -16.40 -6.93
C ARG A 332 -16.75 -17.55 -7.94
N GLU A 333 -17.86 -17.69 -8.67
CA GLU A 333 -18.02 -18.73 -9.69
C GLU A 333 -17.00 -18.58 -10.83
N ARG A 334 -16.79 -17.36 -11.33
CA ARG A 334 -15.79 -17.06 -12.36
C ARG A 334 -14.37 -17.32 -11.87
N ALA A 335 -14.03 -16.91 -10.65
CA ALA A 335 -12.70 -17.14 -10.07
C ALA A 335 -12.40 -18.65 -9.96
N VAL A 336 -13.32 -19.44 -9.40
CA VAL A 336 -13.11 -20.87 -9.24
C VAL A 336 -13.07 -21.60 -10.59
N ALA A 337 -13.92 -21.24 -11.56
CA ALA A 337 -13.88 -21.80 -12.91
C ALA A 337 -12.54 -21.48 -13.62
N PHE A 338 -12.04 -20.25 -13.49
CA PHE A 338 -10.75 -19.85 -14.03
C PHE A 338 -9.58 -20.65 -13.41
N LEU A 339 -9.57 -20.79 -12.08
CA LEU A 339 -8.55 -21.58 -11.37
C LEU A 339 -8.60 -23.06 -11.78
N LEU A 340 -9.78 -23.67 -11.93
CA LEU A 340 -9.93 -25.04 -12.42
C LEU A 340 -9.34 -25.20 -13.81
N ARG A 341 -9.66 -24.30 -14.72
CA ARG A 341 -9.14 -24.32 -16.09
C ARG A 341 -7.62 -24.29 -16.14
N HIS A 342 -7.01 -23.39 -15.39
CA HIS A 342 -5.57 -23.15 -15.49
C HIS A 342 -4.71 -24.03 -14.57
N LEU A 343 -5.26 -24.50 -13.45
CA LEU A 343 -4.52 -25.36 -12.52
C LEU A 343 -4.77 -26.85 -12.77
N ARG A 344 -5.96 -27.21 -13.30
CA ARG A 344 -6.35 -28.60 -13.52
C ARG A 344 -6.62 -28.97 -14.98
N GLY A 345 -6.70 -27.99 -15.87
CA GLY A 345 -7.09 -28.18 -17.26
C GLY A 345 -8.60 -28.49 -17.43
N GLU A 346 -9.42 -28.21 -16.41
CA GLU A 346 -10.85 -28.47 -16.42
C GLU A 346 -11.65 -27.25 -16.86
N VAL A 347 -12.27 -27.36 -18.05
CA VAL A 347 -13.16 -26.32 -18.58
C VAL A 347 -14.60 -26.73 -18.26
N ARG A 348 -15.18 -26.10 -17.23
CA ARG A 348 -16.57 -26.34 -16.84
C ARG A 348 -17.18 -25.16 -16.13
N GLU A 349 -18.49 -25.08 -16.16
CA GLU A 349 -19.22 -24.12 -15.32
C GLU A 349 -19.13 -24.54 -13.85
N VAL A 350 -19.11 -23.55 -13.00
CA VAL A 350 -19.12 -23.69 -11.55
C VAL A 350 -20.31 -22.90 -11.03
N SER A 351 -21.12 -23.53 -10.21
CA SER A 351 -22.28 -22.92 -9.57
C SER A 351 -22.21 -23.07 -8.07
N GLU A 352 -22.41 -21.96 -7.38
CA GLU A 352 -22.50 -21.91 -5.93
C GLU A 352 -23.82 -22.50 -5.45
N THR A 353 -23.77 -23.39 -4.47
CA THR A 353 -24.96 -23.95 -3.83
C THR A 353 -25.51 -22.98 -2.78
N GLU A 354 -26.84 -22.98 -2.59
CA GLU A 354 -27.47 -22.02 -1.66
C GLU A 354 -27.27 -22.37 -0.18
N ASN A 355 -26.98 -23.62 0.14
CA ASN A 355 -26.82 -24.06 1.53
C ASN A 355 -25.40 -23.83 2.03
N PHE A 356 -25.26 -22.84 2.86
CA PHE A 356 -24.06 -22.47 3.58
C PHE A 356 -24.32 -22.61 5.08
N ASP A 357 -23.67 -23.55 5.74
CA ASP A 357 -24.01 -23.94 7.10
C ASP A 357 -22.78 -24.11 8.00
N PHE A 358 -22.01 -23.01 8.19
CA PHE A 358 -21.06 -22.96 9.30
C PHE A 358 -21.11 -21.62 10.04
N GLY A 359 -21.03 -21.71 11.39
CA GLY A 359 -21.12 -20.57 12.28
C GLY A 359 -19.79 -19.88 12.54
N GLY A 360 -19.85 -18.74 13.24
CA GLY A 360 -18.67 -17.95 13.57
C GLY A 360 -17.57 -18.71 14.33
N ASP A 361 -17.95 -19.64 15.22
CA ASP A 361 -17.00 -20.47 15.99
C ASP A 361 -16.17 -21.40 15.09
N ASP A 362 -16.69 -21.80 13.93
CA ASP A 362 -15.97 -22.64 12.97
C ASP A 362 -14.81 -21.90 12.33
N CYS A 363 -14.85 -20.58 12.34
CA CYS A 363 -13.87 -19.72 11.70
C CYS A 363 -12.77 -19.21 12.66
N THR A 364 -12.97 -19.36 13.97
CA THR A 364 -11.99 -18.95 14.99
C THR A 364 -10.94 -20.03 15.19
N VAL A 365 -9.69 -19.67 15.08
CA VAL A 365 -8.50 -20.56 15.18
C VAL A 365 -7.86 -20.49 16.56
N THR A 366 -7.70 -19.27 17.08
CA THR A 366 -7.09 -19.06 18.42
C THR A 366 -8.13 -19.12 19.54
N PRO A 367 -7.75 -19.48 20.77
CA PRO A 367 -8.70 -19.62 21.87
C PRO A 367 -9.52 -18.35 22.14
N ASP A 368 -8.89 -17.19 22.04
CA ASP A 368 -9.52 -15.90 22.38
C ASP A 368 -9.88 -15.05 21.14
N GLY A 369 -9.78 -15.63 19.94
CA GLY A 369 -10.06 -14.92 18.70
C GLY A 369 -9.03 -13.84 18.32
N GLU A 370 -7.86 -13.82 18.97
CA GLU A 370 -6.79 -12.86 18.69
C GLU A 370 -5.40 -13.47 18.89
N VAL A 371 -4.54 -13.38 17.86
CA VAL A 371 -3.15 -13.85 17.92
C VAL A 371 -2.30 -13.03 18.89
N SER A 372 -2.63 -11.76 19.10
CA SER A 372 -1.92 -10.86 20.02
C SER A 372 -1.98 -11.29 21.49
N ARG A 373 -2.88 -12.22 21.84
CA ARG A 373 -3.00 -12.80 23.19
C ARG A 373 -2.20 -14.09 23.36
N LEU A 374 -1.59 -14.61 22.31
CA LEU A 374 -0.81 -15.83 22.39
C LEU A 374 0.55 -15.60 23.04
N ALA A 375 1.00 -16.56 23.83
CA ALA A 375 2.34 -16.52 24.39
C ALA A 375 3.40 -16.52 23.28
N GLY A 376 4.37 -15.62 23.36
CA GLY A 376 5.42 -15.46 22.38
C GLY A 376 5.01 -14.64 21.15
N PHE A 377 3.84 -13.98 21.19
CA PHE A 377 3.45 -13.06 20.14
C PHE A 377 4.43 -11.89 20.02
N THR A 378 4.77 -11.57 18.77
CA THR A 378 5.53 -10.38 18.37
C THR A 378 4.69 -9.60 17.38
N SER A 379 4.51 -8.32 17.62
CA SER A 379 3.79 -7.43 16.70
C SER A 379 4.71 -6.89 15.59
N VAL A 380 4.12 -6.45 14.48
CA VAL A 380 4.84 -5.71 13.44
C VAL A 380 5.46 -4.42 14.00
N TYR A 381 4.85 -3.80 15.01
CA TYR A 381 5.43 -2.62 15.68
C TYR A 381 6.76 -2.94 16.37
N GLU A 382 6.86 -4.08 17.07
CA GLU A 382 8.12 -4.53 17.70
C GLU A 382 9.17 -4.92 16.66
N GLU A 383 8.76 -5.47 15.51
CA GLU A 383 9.68 -5.70 14.40
C GLU A 383 10.22 -4.39 13.83
N LEU A 384 9.35 -3.40 13.59
CA LEU A 384 9.73 -2.06 13.14
C LEU A 384 10.69 -1.39 14.13
N GLU A 385 10.41 -1.48 15.42
CA GLU A 385 11.27 -0.95 16.49
C GLU A 385 12.67 -1.56 16.44
N ARG A 386 12.76 -2.89 16.34
CA ARG A 386 14.03 -3.60 16.24
C ARG A 386 14.82 -3.21 14.97
N LYS A 387 14.13 -3.12 13.83
CA LYS A 387 14.74 -2.70 12.55
C LYS A 387 15.26 -1.27 12.65
N PHE A 388 14.47 -0.36 13.20
CA PHE A 388 14.88 1.03 13.35
C PHE A 388 16.09 1.17 14.29
N ALA A 389 16.06 0.49 15.44
CA ALA A 389 17.19 0.48 16.38
C ALA A 389 18.46 -0.12 15.75
N ALA A 390 18.32 -1.13 14.89
CA ALA A 390 19.44 -1.78 14.20
C ALA A 390 20.07 -0.94 13.08
N GLN A 391 19.32 0.04 12.53
CA GLN A 391 19.88 0.91 11.47
C GLN A 391 21.04 1.77 11.95
N GLY A 392 21.08 2.11 13.25
CA GLY A 392 22.18 2.89 13.82
C GLY A 392 22.43 4.23 13.08
N VAL A 393 21.39 4.83 12.52
CA VAL A 393 21.50 6.06 11.73
C VAL A 393 22.01 7.16 12.64
N SER A 394 23.20 7.68 12.33
CA SER A 394 23.75 8.80 13.09
C SER A 394 23.03 10.11 12.80
N ALA A 395 23.05 11.06 13.73
CA ALA A 395 22.51 12.40 13.52
C ALA A 395 23.08 13.08 12.26
N GLU A 396 24.34 12.80 11.92
CA GLU A 396 24.95 13.30 10.68
C GLU A 396 24.35 12.68 9.42
N GLN A 397 23.99 11.39 9.46
CA GLN A 397 23.32 10.73 8.34
C GLN A 397 21.89 11.23 8.18
N GLU A 398 21.17 11.43 9.28
CA GLU A 398 19.84 12.05 9.26
C GLU A 398 19.90 13.45 8.64
N ALA A 399 20.86 14.27 9.05
CA ALA A 399 21.05 15.60 8.49
C ALA A 399 21.39 15.57 6.99
N ARG A 400 22.24 14.62 6.55
CA ARG A 400 22.54 14.44 5.11
C ARG A 400 21.31 14.04 4.31
N ASN A 401 20.50 13.12 4.84
CA ASN A 401 19.27 12.68 4.19
C ASN A 401 18.24 13.83 4.09
N ALA A 402 18.03 14.54 5.20
CA ALA A 402 17.16 15.71 5.23
C ALA A 402 17.59 16.78 4.22
N ARG A 403 18.89 17.08 4.18
CA ARG A 403 19.46 18.02 3.20
C ARG A 403 19.22 17.56 1.76
N GLY A 404 19.42 16.27 1.47
CA GLY A 404 19.19 15.69 0.14
C GLY A 404 17.72 15.83 -0.31
N LEU A 405 16.78 15.59 0.61
CA LEU A 405 15.35 15.76 0.35
C LEU A 405 14.98 17.23 0.08
N VAL A 406 15.46 18.16 0.90
CA VAL A 406 15.20 19.61 0.71
C VAL A 406 15.78 20.10 -0.62
N ILE A 407 17.01 19.68 -0.99
CA ILE A 407 17.61 20.02 -2.28
C ILE A 407 16.80 19.46 -3.45
N ARG A 408 16.26 18.26 -3.31
CA ARG A 408 15.36 17.67 -4.33
C ARG A 408 14.09 18.49 -4.51
N GLU A 409 13.47 18.96 -3.41
CA GLU A 409 12.31 19.85 -3.47
C GLU A 409 12.62 21.18 -4.16
N CYS A 410 13.85 21.67 -4.02
CA CYS A 410 14.34 22.86 -4.71
C CYS A 410 14.72 22.61 -6.18
N GLY A 411 14.54 21.39 -6.73
CA GLY A 411 14.87 21.07 -8.12
C GLY A 411 16.36 21.03 -8.45
N GLY A 412 17.23 20.92 -7.42
CA GLY A 412 18.70 20.90 -7.59
C GLY A 412 19.33 22.22 -8.05
N THR A 413 18.54 23.25 -8.30
CA THR A 413 18.93 24.63 -8.58
C THR A 413 18.46 25.56 -7.47
N ASP A 414 18.96 26.78 -7.45
CA ASP A 414 18.65 27.77 -6.41
C ASP A 414 17.15 27.81 -6.08
N CYS A 415 16.79 27.58 -4.82
CA CYS A 415 15.41 27.48 -4.30
C CYS A 415 14.47 28.62 -4.71
N ARG A 416 15.01 29.70 -5.26
CA ARG A 416 14.28 30.95 -5.55
C ARG A 416 13.19 30.79 -6.61
N ASP A 417 13.38 29.94 -7.62
CA ASP A 417 12.45 29.85 -8.76
C ASP A 417 11.27 28.91 -8.49
N VAL A 418 11.47 27.83 -7.73
CA VAL A 418 10.39 26.89 -7.37
C VAL A 418 9.49 27.50 -6.30
N LEU A 419 10.06 28.30 -5.43
CA LEU A 419 9.39 28.89 -4.26
C LEU A 419 8.70 30.23 -4.55
N ALA A 420 8.97 30.86 -5.70
CA ALA A 420 8.19 32.01 -6.19
C ALA A 420 6.68 31.67 -6.39
N THR A 421 6.36 30.39 -6.47
CA THR A 421 5.00 29.88 -6.62
C THR A 421 4.37 29.42 -5.30
N LEU A 422 5.16 29.13 -4.27
CA LEU A 422 4.68 28.80 -2.94
C LEU A 422 4.43 30.12 -2.19
N ARG A 423 3.17 30.42 -1.93
CA ARG A 423 2.76 31.67 -1.28
C ARG A 423 2.79 31.55 0.24
N GLY A 424 3.93 31.18 0.82
CA GLY A 424 4.15 31.40 2.24
C GLY A 424 4.02 32.88 2.55
N ARG A 425 3.32 33.23 3.61
CA ARG A 425 3.17 34.62 4.03
C ARG A 425 4.00 34.89 5.26
N ILE A 426 4.83 35.90 5.19
CA ILE A 426 5.38 36.53 6.38
C ILE A 426 4.37 37.60 6.82
N VAL A 427 3.85 37.46 8.03
CA VAL A 427 3.13 38.54 8.67
C VAL A 427 4.19 39.42 9.34
N GLU A 428 4.27 40.70 8.97
CA GLU A 428 5.32 41.62 9.37
C GLU A 428 5.34 41.82 10.89
N GLY A 429 6.53 41.73 11.48
CA GLY A 429 6.85 42.07 12.86
C GLY A 429 8.13 42.89 12.93
N GLU A 430 8.34 43.62 14.02
CA GLU A 430 9.48 44.50 14.22
C GLU A 430 10.77 43.77 14.61
N ARG A 431 10.68 42.46 15.01
CA ARG A 431 11.83 41.65 15.42
C ARG A 431 12.24 40.70 14.30
N ALA A 432 13.55 40.49 14.16
CA ALA A 432 14.08 39.47 13.23
C ALA A 432 13.92 38.04 13.79
N VAL A 433 12.70 37.68 14.20
CA VAL A 433 12.32 36.34 14.70
C VAL A 433 11.25 35.83 13.77
N LEU A 434 11.52 34.66 13.16
CA LEU A 434 10.60 33.94 12.33
C LEU A 434 9.97 32.79 13.15
N ARG A 435 8.69 32.91 13.45
CA ARG A 435 7.94 31.84 14.14
C ARG A 435 7.15 30.99 13.15
N VAL A 436 7.24 29.70 13.29
CA VAL A 436 6.43 28.74 12.53
C VAL A 436 5.65 27.83 13.49
N GLY A 437 4.33 27.82 13.33
CA GLY A 437 3.40 27.17 14.27
C GLY A 437 3.16 27.97 15.56
N GLY A 438 2.01 27.71 16.19
CA GLY A 438 1.58 28.40 17.41
C GLY A 438 1.24 29.89 17.21
N ALA A 439 0.89 30.54 18.32
CA ALA A 439 0.63 31.99 18.34
C ALA A 439 1.95 32.79 18.41
N ALA A 440 2.02 33.87 17.65
CA ALA A 440 3.18 34.80 17.72
C ALA A 440 3.20 35.59 19.02
N GLU A 441 4.40 35.84 19.52
CA GLU A 441 4.60 36.87 20.56
C GLU A 441 4.63 38.26 19.93
N PRO A 442 4.35 39.31 20.70
CA PRO A 442 4.38 40.67 20.18
C PRO A 442 5.71 41.01 19.51
N GLY A 443 5.65 41.45 18.26
CA GLY A 443 6.81 41.83 17.46
C GLY A 443 7.51 40.69 16.71
N GLU A 444 7.10 39.42 16.85
CA GLU A 444 7.63 38.33 16.05
C GLU A 444 6.96 38.27 14.67
N ALA A 445 7.73 37.98 13.63
CA ALA A 445 7.20 37.65 12.32
C ALA A 445 6.71 36.21 12.32
N THR A 446 5.51 35.96 11.81
CA THR A 446 4.95 34.60 11.64
C THR A 446 5.10 34.11 10.22
N ALA A 447 5.57 32.88 10.06
CA ALA A 447 5.52 32.16 8.79
C ALA A 447 4.30 31.28 8.73
N THR A 448 3.48 31.48 7.72
CA THR A 448 2.49 30.47 7.31
C THR A 448 3.10 29.66 6.20
N LEU A 449 3.49 28.44 6.52
CA LEU A 449 3.99 27.49 5.54
C LEU A 449 2.82 26.89 4.81
N PHE A 450 3.01 26.67 3.53
CA PHE A 450 2.11 26.04 2.61
C PHE A 450 0.77 25.61 3.26
N ALA A 451 -0.25 26.42 3.10
CA ALA A 451 -1.62 26.10 3.45
C ALA A 451 -2.37 25.82 2.16
N GLU A 452 -3.00 24.66 2.07
CA GLU A 452 -4.01 24.44 1.07
C GLU A 452 -5.04 25.58 1.16
N GLY A 453 -5.35 26.15 0.01
CA GLY A 453 -6.37 27.19 -0.07
C GLY A 453 -7.74 26.69 0.40
N PRO A 454 -8.71 27.57 0.67
CA PRO A 454 -9.99 27.27 1.32
C PRO A 454 -10.95 26.38 0.47
N ARG A 455 -10.47 25.70 -0.56
CA ARG A 455 -11.30 24.99 -1.54
C ARG A 455 -11.08 23.49 -1.64
N TYR A 456 -10.19 22.90 -0.86
CA TYR A 456 -10.08 21.44 -0.86
C TYR A 456 -11.33 20.85 -0.19
N VAL A 457 -12.05 20.05 -0.95
CA VAL A 457 -13.24 19.34 -0.46
C VAL A 457 -12.84 17.88 -0.25
N PRO A 458 -12.90 17.37 1.00
CA PRO A 458 -12.61 15.96 1.27
C PRO A 458 -13.48 15.03 0.41
N ARG A 459 -12.84 14.05 -0.20
CA ARG A 459 -13.49 13.10 -1.11
C ARG A 459 -14.19 11.99 -0.35
N THR A 460 -15.29 11.55 -0.88
CA THR A 460 -16.04 10.40 -0.35
C THR A 460 -16.14 9.30 -1.38
N HIS A 461 -16.00 8.06 -0.94
CA HIS A 461 -16.37 6.91 -1.75
C HIS A 461 -17.87 6.92 -2.07
N ARG A 462 -18.30 6.16 -3.09
CA ARG A 462 -19.73 5.97 -3.40
C ARG A 462 -20.55 5.46 -2.22
N SER A 463 -19.91 4.83 -1.23
CA SER A 463 -20.52 4.43 0.03
C SER A 463 -20.87 5.59 0.98
N GLY A 464 -20.50 6.83 0.64
CA GLY A 464 -20.66 8.01 1.49
C GLY A 464 -19.61 8.16 2.59
N LYS A 465 -18.64 7.23 2.69
CA LYS A 465 -17.53 7.33 3.66
C LYS A 465 -16.41 8.19 3.07
N LEU A 466 -15.75 9.00 3.91
CA LEU A 466 -14.51 9.71 3.52
C LEU A 466 -13.44 8.72 3.07
N SER A 467 -12.64 9.11 2.08
CA SER A 467 -11.51 8.31 1.63
C SER A 467 -10.47 8.13 2.75
N TYR A 468 -9.57 7.17 2.60
CA TYR A 468 -8.65 6.73 3.67
C TYR A 468 -7.86 7.86 4.31
N TYR A 469 -7.34 8.79 3.50
CA TYR A 469 -6.52 9.90 3.98
C TYR A 469 -7.30 11.20 4.15
N ASP A 470 -8.35 11.44 3.38
CA ASP A 470 -9.18 12.64 3.50
C ASP A 470 -9.80 12.80 4.90
N ARG A 471 -10.14 11.69 5.56
CA ARG A 471 -10.63 11.71 6.95
C ARG A 471 -9.57 12.13 7.98
N ARG A 472 -8.29 12.17 7.59
CA ARG A 472 -7.15 12.58 8.42
C ARG A 472 -6.69 14.01 8.12
N GLY A 473 -7.27 14.65 7.13
CA GLY A 473 -7.02 16.02 6.75
C GLY A 473 -6.13 16.18 5.51
N THR A 474 -6.14 17.37 4.96
CA THR A 474 -5.49 17.72 3.70
C THR A 474 -3.99 17.45 3.71
N ASP A 475 -3.30 17.73 4.82
CA ASP A 475 -1.87 17.52 4.96
C ASP A 475 -1.48 16.04 4.77
N GLU A 476 -2.32 15.11 5.24
CA GLU A 476 -2.10 13.67 5.04
C GLU A 476 -2.25 13.28 3.57
N VAL A 477 -3.26 13.79 2.88
CA VAL A 477 -3.46 13.55 1.44
C VAL A 477 -2.25 14.05 0.65
N VAL A 478 -1.83 15.30 0.88
CA VAL A 478 -0.66 15.89 0.21
C VAL A 478 0.60 15.08 0.51
N ALA A 479 0.80 14.66 1.75
CA ALA A 479 1.99 13.90 2.13
C ALA A 479 2.07 12.56 1.42
N VAL A 480 0.95 11.83 1.31
CA VAL A 480 0.90 10.53 0.61
C VAL A 480 1.06 10.70 -0.89
N ASP A 481 0.44 11.70 -1.51
CA ASP A 481 0.60 11.99 -2.93
C ASP A 481 2.06 12.38 -3.25
N LEU A 482 2.69 13.20 -2.41
CA LEU A 482 4.11 13.51 -2.53
C LEU A 482 4.98 12.25 -2.34
N TYR A 483 4.67 11.40 -1.36
CA TYR A 483 5.37 10.14 -1.14
C TYR A 483 5.33 9.25 -2.39
N MET A 484 4.16 9.08 -3.01
CA MET A 484 4.00 8.32 -4.26
C MET A 484 4.77 8.92 -5.44
N SER A 485 5.10 10.22 -5.38
CA SER A 485 5.93 10.92 -6.36
C SER A 485 7.42 11.01 -5.98
N GLY A 486 7.84 10.33 -4.91
CA GLY A 486 9.22 10.35 -4.42
C GLY A 486 9.61 11.64 -3.69
N ARG A 487 8.64 12.35 -3.10
CA ARG A 487 8.80 13.65 -2.47
C ARG A 487 8.36 13.63 -0.99
N SER A 488 8.65 14.69 -0.25
CA SER A 488 8.33 14.82 1.18
C SER A 488 7.68 16.17 1.48
N LEU A 489 6.53 16.15 2.16
CA LEU A 489 5.86 17.37 2.62
C LEU A 489 6.72 18.14 3.62
N VAL A 490 7.42 17.46 4.52
CA VAL A 490 8.31 18.10 5.50
C VAL A 490 9.47 18.79 4.78
N ALA A 491 10.09 18.14 3.79
CA ALA A 491 11.17 18.72 3.01
C ALA A 491 10.69 19.90 2.16
N LEU A 492 9.49 19.83 1.58
CA LEU A 492 8.87 20.93 0.85
C LEU A 492 8.64 22.16 1.75
N ARG A 493 8.09 21.95 2.94
CA ARG A 493 7.90 23.02 3.94
C ARG A 493 9.22 23.57 4.46
N ALA A 494 10.25 22.75 4.59
CA ALA A 494 11.58 23.19 4.97
C ALA A 494 12.21 24.11 3.89
N ALA A 495 12.05 23.77 2.62
CA ALA A 495 12.47 24.62 1.50
C ALA A 495 11.72 25.96 1.47
N GLU A 496 10.41 25.95 1.73
CA GLU A 496 9.61 27.16 1.87
C GLU A 496 10.09 28.01 3.05
N LEU A 497 10.36 27.41 4.21
CA LEU A 497 10.88 28.11 5.39
C LEU A 497 12.21 28.80 5.12
N LEU A 498 13.12 28.14 4.38
CA LEU A 498 14.39 28.73 3.95
C LEU A 498 14.20 29.96 3.06
N THR A 499 13.21 29.91 2.15
CA THR A 499 12.89 31.06 1.29
C THR A 499 12.34 32.23 2.10
N LEU A 500 11.47 31.98 3.06
CA LEU A 500 10.94 33.01 3.94
C LEU A 500 12.05 33.60 4.82
N ALA A 501 12.97 32.77 5.30
CA ALA A 501 14.15 33.25 6.03
C ALA A 501 15.06 34.13 5.17
N ALA A 502 15.31 33.73 3.92
CA ALA A 502 16.08 34.53 2.97
C ALA A 502 15.41 35.87 2.65
N GLU A 503 14.10 35.88 2.46
CA GLU A 503 13.33 37.10 2.23
C GLU A 503 13.36 38.03 3.45
N LEU A 504 13.21 37.49 4.67
CA LEU A 504 13.30 38.27 5.90
C LEU A 504 14.71 38.86 6.08
N ARG A 505 15.78 38.09 5.82
CA ARG A 505 17.16 38.55 5.81
C ARG A 505 17.38 39.67 4.79
N ARG A 506 16.81 39.58 3.60
CA ARG A 506 16.89 40.63 2.58
C ARG A 506 16.25 41.93 3.05
N ARG A 507 15.14 41.88 3.80
CA ARG A 507 14.44 43.06 4.33
C ARG A 507 15.15 43.68 5.52
N THR A 508 15.67 42.87 6.43
CA THR A 508 16.24 43.34 7.71
C THR A 508 17.75 43.49 7.70
N GLY A 509 18.45 42.86 6.75
CA GLY A 509 19.92 42.79 6.71
C GLY A 509 20.52 41.69 7.60
N PHE A 510 19.73 40.98 8.40
CA PHE A 510 20.19 39.97 9.37
C PHE A 510 19.48 38.62 9.16
N ALA A 511 20.19 37.52 9.45
CA ALA A 511 19.57 36.20 9.51
C ALA A 511 18.56 36.17 10.68
N PRO A 512 17.32 35.77 10.47
CA PRO A 512 16.32 35.70 11.53
C PRO A 512 16.67 34.65 12.58
N ALA A 513 16.22 34.84 13.81
CA ALA A 513 16.07 33.73 14.76
C ALA A 513 14.84 32.94 14.39
N LEU A 514 14.90 31.59 14.51
CA LEU A 514 13.80 30.70 14.22
C LEU A 514 13.18 30.13 15.51
N VAL A 515 11.87 30.25 15.64
CA VAL A 515 11.08 29.58 16.68
C VAL A 515 10.10 28.66 16.00
N ALA A 516 10.25 27.35 16.22
CA ALA A 516 9.39 26.33 15.66
C ALA A 516 8.61 25.60 16.77
N VAL A 517 7.30 25.46 16.58
CA VAL A 517 6.38 24.95 17.61
C VAL A 517 5.70 23.67 17.12
N GLY A 518 5.63 22.66 17.99
CA GLY A 518 4.97 21.39 17.72
C GLY A 518 5.58 20.67 16.53
N ARG A 519 4.75 20.13 15.63
CA ARG A 519 5.18 19.39 14.43
C ARG A 519 6.11 20.17 13.50
N PHE A 520 6.08 21.50 13.54
CA PHE A 520 6.99 22.33 12.75
C PHE A 520 8.44 22.30 13.24
N ALA A 521 8.70 21.71 14.42
CA ALA A 521 10.08 21.45 14.85
C ALA A 521 10.81 20.52 13.88
N THR A 522 10.15 19.50 13.33
CA THR A 522 10.72 18.62 12.30
C THR A 522 11.05 19.39 11.03
N VAL A 523 10.14 20.24 10.57
CA VAL A 523 10.35 21.12 9.39
C VAL A 523 11.57 22.02 9.60
N ALA A 524 11.68 22.63 10.77
CA ALA A 524 12.79 23.50 11.10
C ALA A 524 14.14 22.75 11.17
N LYS A 525 14.16 21.53 11.73
CA LYS A 525 15.35 20.67 11.74
C LYS A 525 15.84 20.34 10.32
N PHE A 526 14.92 20.05 9.41
CA PHE A 526 15.23 19.84 7.99
C PHE A 526 15.79 21.09 7.32
N ALA A 527 15.20 22.26 7.59
CA ALA A 527 15.68 23.54 7.06
C ALA A 527 17.10 23.86 7.57
N VAL A 528 17.35 23.70 8.87
CA VAL A 528 18.68 23.90 9.49
C VAL A 528 19.71 22.90 8.93
N ALA A 529 19.34 21.63 8.76
CA ALA A 529 20.21 20.62 8.17
C ALA A 529 20.58 20.96 6.71
N ALA A 530 19.65 21.55 5.96
CA ALA A 530 19.90 21.97 4.57
C ALA A 530 20.76 23.24 4.50
N GLN A 531 20.50 24.23 5.37
CA GLN A 531 21.19 25.50 5.38
C GLN A 531 21.26 26.10 6.81
N ALA A 532 22.28 25.73 7.56
CA ALA A 532 22.43 26.15 8.97
C ALA A 532 22.56 27.67 9.16
N ASP A 533 23.22 28.38 8.23
CA ASP A 533 23.42 29.81 8.27
C ASP A 533 22.20 30.66 7.84
N ALA A 534 21.09 30.01 7.48
CA ALA A 534 19.83 30.70 7.19
C ALA A 534 19.25 31.38 8.45
N PHE A 535 19.59 30.87 9.63
CA PHE A 535 19.08 31.33 10.91
C PHE A 535 20.22 31.74 11.87
N SER A 536 20.03 32.81 12.64
CA SER A 536 21.01 33.25 13.64
C SER A 536 20.99 32.36 14.89
N GLN A 537 19.83 31.85 15.25
CA GLN A 537 19.59 30.86 16.31
C GLN A 537 18.28 30.11 16.05
N THR A 538 18.11 28.93 16.64
CA THR A 538 16.89 28.14 16.50
C THR A 538 16.40 27.70 17.88
N LYS A 539 15.09 27.82 18.11
CA LYS A 539 14.40 27.34 19.31
C LYS A 539 13.25 26.44 18.91
N TYR A 540 13.19 25.28 19.52
CA TYR A 540 12.10 24.32 19.34
C TYR A 540 11.22 24.32 20.60
N LEU A 541 9.91 24.35 20.42
CA LEU A 541 8.90 24.33 21.48
C LEU A 541 7.89 23.22 21.21
N ASP A 542 7.46 22.52 22.25
CA ASP A 542 6.45 21.45 22.15
C ASP A 542 6.79 20.45 21.04
N GLU A 543 8.04 20.01 20.98
CA GLU A 543 8.51 19.07 19.96
C GLU A 543 7.73 17.77 19.99
N PRO A 544 7.42 17.17 18.83
CA PRO A 544 6.90 15.81 18.77
C PRO A 544 7.87 14.86 19.48
N LYS A 545 7.32 13.78 20.04
CA LYS A 545 8.14 12.70 20.58
C LYS A 545 9.13 12.20 19.53
N PRO A 546 10.36 11.84 19.93
CA PRO A 546 11.27 11.13 19.04
C PRO A 546 10.59 9.91 18.41
N PHE A 547 10.95 9.61 17.18
CA PHE A 547 10.32 8.52 16.41
C PHE A 547 10.25 7.20 17.20
N LEU A 548 11.37 6.79 17.81
CA LEU A 548 11.43 5.55 18.58
C LEU A 548 10.49 5.56 19.79
N ASP A 549 10.34 6.69 20.47
CA ASP A 549 9.44 6.84 21.61
C ASP A 549 7.97 6.84 21.17
N ALA A 550 7.66 7.48 20.02
CA ALA A 550 6.33 7.43 19.41
C ALA A 550 5.96 6.00 18.99
N LEU A 551 6.90 5.26 18.43
CA LEU A 551 6.73 3.86 18.04
C LEU A 551 6.49 2.96 19.26
N LYS A 552 7.27 3.12 20.34
CA LYS A 552 7.13 2.36 21.60
C LYS A 552 5.79 2.61 22.28
N SER A 553 5.35 3.87 22.34
CA SER A 553 4.04 4.24 22.90
C SER A 553 2.88 3.96 21.94
N ARG A 554 3.18 3.51 20.71
CA ARG A 554 2.20 3.29 19.62
C ARG A 554 1.37 4.54 19.31
N ASP A 555 1.97 5.72 19.51
CA ASP A 555 1.34 6.98 19.16
C ASP A 555 1.14 7.08 17.64
N TYR A 556 0.15 7.83 17.23
CA TYR A 556 -0.08 8.09 15.81
C TYR A 556 1.03 8.98 15.27
N LEU A 557 1.80 8.47 14.32
CA LEU A 557 2.71 9.25 13.50
C LEU A 557 2.06 9.43 12.12
N SER A 558 1.76 10.65 11.77
CA SER A 558 1.17 10.96 10.47
C SER A 558 2.22 10.97 9.36
N PHE A 559 1.84 10.65 8.13
CA PHE A 559 2.71 10.82 6.96
C PHE A 559 3.13 12.29 6.79
N ALA A 560 2.24 13.23 7.16
CA ALA A 560 2.52 14.67 7.11
C ALA A 560 3.63 15.11 8.07
N ASP A 561 3.79 14.41 9.18
CA ASP A 561 4.75 14.75 10.24
C ASP A 561 6.01 13.87 10.21
N SER A 562 5.95 12.71 9.57
CA SER A 562 7.01 11.71 9.58
C SER A 562 8.30 12.17 8.92
N GLY A 563 8.24 13.21 8.10
CA GLY A 563 9.44 13.70 7.41
C GLY A 563 10.19 12.58 6.70
N ALA A 564 9.45 11.67 6.03
CA ALA A 564 9.95 10.41 5.50
C ALA A 564 11.47 10.47 5.24
N LEU A 565 12.25 10.20 6.27
CA LEU A 565 13.72 10.14 6.23
C LEU A 565 14.07 8.87 5.49
N TYR A 566 13.70 8.84 4.24
CA TYR A 566 14.01 7.73 3.37
C TYR A 566 15.52 7.60 3.29
N SER A 567 16.07 6.60 3.97
CA SER A 567 17.43 6.15 3.69
C SER A 567 17.42 5.64 2.27
N GLY A 568 17.80 6.49 1.31
CA GLY A 568 17.92 6.06 -0.08
C GLY A 568 18.79 4.81 -0.16
N LYS A 569 18.17 3.66 -0.38
CA LYS A 569 18.82 2.46 -0.89
C LYS A 569 18.58 2.38 -2.39
#